data_72d78e3468c4b924022da320228ce9d9
#
_entry.id   72d78e3468c4b924022da320228ce9d9
#
_cell.length_a   1.000
_cell.length_b   1.000
_cell.length_c   1.000
_cell.angle_alpha   90.00
_cell.angle_beta   90.00
_cell.angle_gamma   90.00
#
_symmetry.space_group_name_H-M   'P 1'
#
loop_
_entity.id
_entity.type
_entity.pdbx_description
1 polymer ?
#
loop_
_entity_poly.entity_id
_entity_poly.type
_entity_poly.pdbx_seq_one_letter_code
_entity_poly.pdbx_strand_id
1 'polypeptide(L)'
;HYAEVIKKTLRIDVNRVPGAGAAGGMGAALMAFLGAELKSGIEIVTQALNLEEHIHDCTWVLTGEGRIDSQSINGKVPVGVASVAKKYHKPVIGIAGSLTQDVGVVHQYGIDAVFSVLTRIGSLEEAFQGAYDNIYRASRNIAATLQVGMRSQG
;
A
#
# COMPACT_ATOMS: atom_id res chain seq x y z
N HIS A 1 23.06 -1.70 -21.41
CA HIS A 1 23.21 -2.03 -22.86
C HIS A 1 21.90 -1.83 -23.64
N TYR A 2 20.76 -2.44 -23.22
CA TYR A 2 19.49 -2.33 -23.94
C TYR A 2 18.99 -0.88 -24.11
N ALA A 3 19.02 -0.08 -23.06
CA ALA A 3 18.64 1.33 -23.11
C ALA A 3 19.54 2.16 -24.04
N GLU A 4 20.82 1.80 -24.14
CA GLU A 4 21.76 2.45 -25.09
C GLU A 4 21.40 2.14 -26.54
N VAL A 5 21.01 0.88 -26.82
CA VAL A 5 20.58 0.50 -28.17
C VAL A 5 19.32 1.27 -28.54
N ILE A 6 18.31 1.33 -27.66
CA ILE A 6 17.08 2.12 -27.86
C ILE A 6 17.45 3.59 -28.14
N LYS A 7 18.33 4.18 -27.33
CA LYS A 7 18.74 5.59 -27.50
C LYS A 7 19.42 5.84 -28.84
N LYS A 8 20.30 4.94 -29.27
CA LYS A 8 20.99 5.08 -30.56
C LYS A 8 20.04 4.92 -31.75
N THR A 9 19.09 3.97 -31.68
CA THR A 9 18.23 3.60 -32.80
C THR A 9 16.99 4.50 -32.90
N LEU A 10 16.31 4.72 -31.77
CA LEU A 10 15.02 5.43 -31.73
C LEU A 10 15.15 6.87 -31.24
N ARG A 11 16.32 7.30 -30.76
CA ARG A 11 16.57 8.61 -30.15
C ARG A 11 15.76 8.86 -28.87
N ILE A 12 15.28 7.80 -28.19
CA ILE A 12 14.52 7.84 -26.95
C ILE A 12 15.44 7.41 -25.82
N ASP A 13 15.55 8.23 -24.75
CA ASP A 13 16.37 7.91 -23.59
C ASP A 13 15.47 7.36 -22.46
N VAL A 14 15.50 6.05 -22.27
CA VAL A 14 14.74 5.33 -21.24
C VAL A 14 15.59 4.94 -20.02
N ASN A 15 16.90 5.27 -20.03
CA ASN A 15 17.86 4.74 -19.05
C ASN A 15 17.59 5.19 -17.60
N ARG A 16 17.02 6.38 -17.43
CA ARG A 16 16.76 6.98 -16.12
C ARG A 16 15.28 7.06 -15.75
N VAL A 17 14.42 6.43 -16.55
CA VAL A 17 12.98 6.47 -16.28
C VAL A 17 12.63 5.41 -15.22
N PRO A 18 11.99 5.79 -14.10
CA PRO A 18 11.53 4.84 -13.10
C PRO A 18 10.63 3.77 -13.72
N GLY A 19 10.90 2.51 -13.41
CA GLY A 19 10.14 1.38 -13.98
C GLY A 19 10.63 0.86 -15.35
N ALA A 20 11.51 1.58 -16.05
CA ALA A 20 12.02 1.13 -17.36
C ALA A 20 12.70 -0.24 -17.32
N GLY A 21 13.38 -0.57 -16.20
CA GLY A 21 14.02 -1.87 -15.99
C GLY A 21 13.07 -3.00 -15.57
N ALA A 22 11.80 -2.72 -15.32
CA ALA A 22 10.83 -3.71 -14.86
C ALA A 22 10.70 -4.87 -15.84
N ALA A 23 10.52 -6.08 -15.29
CA ALA A 23 10.38 -7.33 -16.07
C ALA A 23 11.49 -7.51 -17.12
N GLY A 24 12.74 -7.27 -16.72
CA GLY A 24 13.89 -7.45 -17.61
C GLY A 24 14.01 -6.43 -18.75
N GLY A 25 13.44 -5.23 -18.57
CA GLY A 25 13.47 -4.15 -19.56
C GLY A 25 12.17 -4.03 -20.40
N MET A 26 11.12 -4.76 -20.05
CA MET A 26 9.81 -4.64 -20.70
C MET A 26 9.26 -3.22 -20.61
N GLY A 27 9.44 -2.56 -19.46
CA GLY A 27 9.06 -1.16 -19.29
C GLY A 27 9.71 -0.25 -20.35
N ALA A 28 11.02 -0.39 -20.55
CA ALA A 28 11.75 0.35 -21.59
C ALA A 28 11.21 0.07 -22.99
N ALA A 29 10.89 -1.21 -23.29
CA ALA A 29 10.32 -1.59 -24.58
C ALA A 29 8.96 -0.94 -24.82
N LEU A 30 8.04 -1.05 -23.84
CA LEU A 30 6.70 -0.48 -23.97
C LEU A 30 6.74 1.04 -24.17
N MET A 31 7.61 1.73 -23.47
CA MET A 31 7.81 3.17 -23.66
C MET A 31 8.34 3.49 -25.05
N ALA A 32 9.42 2.80 -25.49
CA ALA A 32 10.15 3.13 -26.71
C ALA A 32 9.37 2.78 -27.99
N PHE A 33 8.64 1.67 -27.97
CA PHE A 33 7.98 1.16 -29.17
C PHE A 33 6.49 1.48 -29.22
N LEU A 34 5.83 1.61 -28.09
CA LEU A 34 4.38 1.84 -28.02
C LEU A 34 4.00 3.20 -27.40
N GLY A 35 4.98 4.00 -27.00
CA GLY A 35 4.71 5.29 -26.34
C GLY A 35 4.00 5.14 -24.98
N ALA A 36 4.13 3.98 -24.32
CA ALA A 36 3.44 3.71 -23.07
C ALA A 36 3.94 4.63 -21.94
N GLU A 37 3.03 5.06 -21.09
CA GLU A 37 3.33 5.74 -19.82
C GLU A 37 3.39 4.69 -18.70
N LEU A 38 4.48 4.69 -17.92
CA LEU A 38 4.63 3.81 -16.78
C LEU A 38 4.06 4.49 -15.53
N LYS A 39 3.08 3.84 -14.90
CA LYS A 39 2.47 4.27 -13.63
C LYS A 39 2.59 3.18 -12.59
N SER A 40 2.59 3.55 -11.32
CA SER A 40 2.55 2.56 -10.25
C SER A 40 1.18 1.85 -10.24
N GLY A 41 1.17 0.53 -9.96
CA GLY A 41 -0.07 -0.24 -9.93
C GLY A 41 -1.09 0.32 -8.93
N ILE A 42 -0.62 0.79 -7.77
CA ILE A 42 -1.49 1.39 -6.76
C ILE A 42 -2.13 2.69 -7.27
N GLU A 43 -1.40 3.52 -8.00
CA GLU A 43 -1.93 4.76 -8.58
C GLU A 43 -3.02 4.47 -9.62
N ILE A 44 -2.80 3.49 -10.50
CA ILE A 44 -3.80 3.07 -11.49
C ILE A 44 -5.08 2.59 -10.80
N VAL A 45 -4.95 1.73 -9.79
CA VAL A 45 -6.10 1.14 -9.09
C VAL A 45 -6.86 2.19 -8.29
N THR A 46 -6.17 3.06 -7.56
CA THR A 46 -6.81 4.11 -6.76
C THR A 46 -7.56 5.13 -7.62
N GLN A 47 -7.01 5.46 -8.80
CA GLN A 47 -7.68 6.32 -9.78
C GLN A 47 -8.90 5.62 -10.40
N ALA A 48 -8.77 4.37 -10.82
CA ALA A 48 -9.87 3.63 -11.44
C ALA A 48 -11.05 3.40 -10.48
N LEU A 49 -10.78 3.31 -9.18
CA LEU A 49 -11.80 3.15 -8.14
C LEU A 49 -12.32 4.48 -7.57
N ASN A 50 -11.85 5.63 -8.07
CA ASN A 50 -12.18 6.95 -7.50
C ASN A 50 -11.97 6.99 -5.97
N LEU A 51 -10.89 6.38 -5.48
CA LEU A 51 -10.62 6.25 -4.05
C LEU A 51 -10.63 7.61 -3.34
N GLU A 52 -10.22 8.65 -4.02
CA GLU A 52 -10.16 10.02 -3.52
C GLU A 52 -11.54 10.55 -3.10
N GLU A 53 -12.58 10.30 -3.91
CA GLU A 53 -13.97 10.68 -3.59
C GLU A 53 -14.47 9.96 -2.34
N HIS A 54 -14.21 8.67 -2.23
CA HIS A 54 -14.61 7.87 -1.07
C HIS A 54 -13.91 8.31 0.22
N ILE A 55 -12.63 8.68 0.12
CA ILE A 55 -11.85 9.13 1.27
C ILE A 55 -12.31 10.51 1.74
N HIS A 56 -12.72 11.40 0.85
CA HIS A 56 -13.16 12.74 1.21
C HIS A 56 -14.23 12.73 2.30
N ASP A 57 -15.21 11.84 2.18
CA ASP A 57 -16.38 11.79 3.06
C ASP A 57 -16.23 10.83 4.25
N CYS A 58 -15.13 10.10 4.35
CA CYS A 58 -14.91 9.17 5.46
C CYS A 58 -14.30 9.84 6.71
N THR A 59 -14.48 9.22 7.87
CA THR A 59 -13.85 9.66 9.14
C THR A 59 -12.49 9.00 9.33
N TRP A 60 -12.36 7.73 8.99
CA TRP A 60 -11.13 6.93 9.07
C TRP A 60 -10.96 6.10 7.83
N VAL A 61 -9.71 5.78 7.52
CA VAL A 61 -9.33 4.87 6.45
C VAL A 61 -8.69 3.63 7.06
N LEU A 62 -9.23 2.46 6.71
CA LEU A 62 -8.63 1.19 7.07
C LEU A 62 -8.03 0.57 5.82
N THR A 63 -6.79 0.13 5.92
CA THR A 63 -6.08 -0.56 4.83
C THR A 63 -5.33 -1.75 5.38
N GLY A 64 -4.98 -2.70 4.52
CA GLY A 64 -4.26 -3.87 5.01
C GLY A 64 -3.62 -4.71 3.93
N GLU A 65 -2.76 -5.60 4.38
CA GLU A 65 -2.13 -6.65 3.55
C GLU A 65 -1.67 -7.82 4.42
N GLY A 66 -1.16 -8.88 3.78
CA GLY A 66 -0.68 -10.06 4.51
C GLY A 66 0.48 -9.76 5.47
N ARG A 67 1.36 -8.82 5.11
CA ARG A 67 2.50 -8.41 5.95
C ARG A 67 2.85 -6.95 5.71
N ILE A 68 2.89 -6.17 6.79
CA ILE A 68 3.40 -4.79 6.76
C ILE A 68 4.82 -4.78 7.35
N ASP A 69 5.77 -4.23 6.59
CA ASP A 69 7.19 -4.15 6.89
C ASP A 69 7.80 -2.85 6.31
N SER A 70 9.11 -2.67 6.48
CA SER A 70 9.82 -1.52 5.90
C SER A 70 9.77 -1.47 4.37
N GLN A 71 9.53 -2.58 3.70
CA GLN A 71 9.39 -2.59 2.23
C GLN A 71 8.00 -2.13 1.77
N SER A 72 7.03 -2.05 2.68
CA SER A 72 5.68 -1.57 2.36
C SER A 72 5.66 -0.11 1.91
N ILE A 73 6.72 0.66 2.22
CA ILE A 73 6.91 2.04 1.73
C ILE A 73 7.17 2.12 0.22
N ASN A 74 7.59 1.04 -0.41
CA ASN A 74 7.95 1.00 -1.83
C ASN A 74 6.73 0.77 -2.76
N GLY A 75 5.66 1.52 -2.56
CA GLY A 75 4.49 1.50 -3.45
C GLY A 75 3.52 0.35 -3.23
N LYS A 76 3.56 -0.31 -2.05
CA LYS A 76 2.53 -1.29 -1.68
C LYS A 76 1.20 -0.61 -1.32
N VAL A 77 0.12 -1.39 -1.36
CA VAL A 77 -1.25 -0.91 -1.17
C VAL A 77 -1.45 -0.06 0.09
N PRO A 78 -0.99 -0.46 1.29
CA PRO A 78 -1.26 0.33 2.49
C PRO A 78 -0.72 1.75 2.45
N VAL A 79 0.51 1.92 1.96
CA VAL A 79 1.14 3.24 1.86
C VAL A 79 0.52 4.06 0.72
N GLY A 80 0.15 3.42 -0.40
CA GLY A 80 -0.54 4.10 -1.48
C GLY A 80 -1.91 4.63 -1.05
N VAL A 81 -2.70 3.85 -0.32
CA VAL A 81 -3.97 4.29 0.26
C VAL A 81 -3.75 5.42 1.28
N ALA A 82 -2.74 5.28 2.15
CA ALA A 82 -2.41 6.30 3.14
C ALA A 82 -2.03 7.63 2.48
N SER A 83 -1.28 7.60 1.37
CA SER A 83 -0.90 8.83 0.66
C SER A 83 -2.11 9.60 0.13
N VAL A 84 -3.15 8.90 -0.34
CA VAL A 84 -4.41 9.54 -0.75
C VAL A 84 -5.15 10.08 0.47
N ALA A 85 -5.25 9.29 1.55
CA ALA A 85 -5.94 9.70 2.77
C ALA A 85 -5.34 10.97 3.40
N LYS A 86 -4.02 11.10 3.38
CA LYS A 86 -3.32 12.25 3.94
C LYS A 86 -3.53 13.56 3.18
N LYS A 87 -3.90 13.53 1.91
CA LYS A 87 -4.34 14.73 1.20
C LYS A 87 -5.57 15.38 1.85
N TYR A 88 -6.42 14.56 2.48
CA TYR A 88 -7.66 14.98 3.16
C TYR A 88 -7.55 14.94 4.69
N HIS A 89 -6.33 14.86 5.22
CA HIS A 89 -6.06 14.79 6.66
C HIS A 89 -6.80 13.66 7.39
N LYS A 90 -7.11 12.57 6.69
CA LYS A 90 -7.80 11.42 7.28
C LYS A 90 -6.82 10.52 8.02
N PRO A 91 -7.18 10.06 9.23
CA PRO A 91 -6.39 9.06 9.94
C PRO A 91 -6.47 7.69 9.26
N VAL A 92 -5.33 6.99 9.25
CA VAL A 92 -5.16 5.71 8.56
C VAL A 92 -4.73 4.63 9.53
N ILE A 93 -5.45 3.53 9.53
CA ILE A 93 -5.16 2.35 10.34
C ILE A 93 -4.78 1.20 9.42
N GLY A 94 -3.59 0.66 9.62
CA GLY A 94 -3.09 -0.52 8.92
C GLY A 94 -3.43 -1.81 9.68
N ILE A 95 -3.97 -2.82 8.98
CA ILE A 95 -4.25 -4.14 9.52
C ILE A 95 -3.45 -5.15 8.72
N ALA A 96 -2.68 -6.01 9.37
CA ALA A 96 -1.83 -6.98 8.69
C ALA A 96 -1.89 -8.36 9.31
N GLY A 97 -1.66 -9.39 8.50
CA GLY A 97 -1.42 -10.74 8.99
C GLY A 97 -0.24 -10.77 9.95
N SER A 98 0.86 -10.13 9.59
CA SER A 98 2.03 -10.00 10.46
C SER A 98 2.68 -8.61 10.34
N LEU A 99 3.38 -8.22 11.39
CA LEU A 99 4.19 -7.00 11.46
C LEU A 99 5.64 -7.38 11.72
N THR A 100 6.57 -6.66 11.13
CA THR A 100 8.00 -6.82 11.42
C THR A 100 8.48 -5.83 12.48
N GLN A 101 9.68 -6.06 13.03
CA GLN A 101 10.28 -5.18 14.04
C GLN A 101 10.47 -3.74 13.54
N ASP A 102 10.72 -3.58 12.24
CA ASP A 102 10.97 -2.31 11.56
C ASP A 102 9.70 -1.64 10.99
N VAL A 103 8.53 -2.17 11.32
CA VAL A 103 7.24 -1.66 10.83
C VAL A 103 7.01 -0.19 11.16
N GLY A 104 7.62 0.33 12.21
CA GLY A 104 7.48 1.74 12.64
C GLY A 104 7.79 2.77 11.56
N VAL A 105 8.54 2.40 10.52
CA VAL A 105 8.84 3.28 9.39
C VAL A 105 7.57 3.73 8.64
N VAL A 106 6.51 2.91 8.60
CA VAL A 106 5.29 3.22 7.86
C VAL A 106 4.51 4.42 8.43
N HIS A 107 4.76 4.79 9.69
CA HIS A 107 4.17 5.98 10.30
C HIS A 107 4.63 7.26 9.59
N GLN A 108 5.86 7.31 9.10
CA GLN A 108 6.39 8.43 8.34
C GLN A 108 5.74 8.55 6.94
N TYR A 109 5.06 7.49 6.51
CA TYR A 109 4.38 7.42 5.21
C TYR A 109 2.84 7.48 5.34
N GLY A 110 2.36 7.96 6.47
CA GLY A 110 0.96 8.33 6.65
C GLY A 110 0.07 7.24 7.24
N ILE A 111 0.61 6.13 7.73
CA ILE A 111 -0.16 5.15 8.50
C ILE A 111 -0.04 5.50 9.98
N ASP A 112 -1.14 5.91 10.62
CA ASP A 112 -1.11 6.41 12.00
C ASP A 112 -1.00 5.29 13.03
N ALA A 113 -1.61 4.15 12.77
CA ALA A 113 -1.53 2.97 13.65
C ALA A 113 -1.51 1.68 12.82
N VAL A 114 -0.85 0.65 13.32
CA VAL A 114 -0.79 -0.68 12.70
C VAL A 114 -1.14 -1.77 13.70
N PHE A 115 -1.89 -2.77 13.24
CA PHE A 115 -2.33 -3.90 14.05
C PHE A 115 -2.06 -5.22 13.33
N SER A 116 -1.48 -6.19 14.05
CA SER A 116 -1.47 -7.58 13.60
C SER A 116 -2.81 -8.24 13.92
N VAL A 117 -3.30 -9.06 13.00
CA VAL A 117 -4.50 -9.87 13.23
C VAL A 117 -4.20 -11.15 14.00
N LEU A 118 -2.92 -11.54 14.13
CA LEU A 118 -2.53 -12.74 14.87
C LEU A 118 -2.70 -12.51 16.38
N THR A 119 -3.52 -13.33 17.01
CA THR A 119 -3.82 -13.27 18.45
C THR A 119 -3.06 -14.31 19.26
N ARG A 120 -2.38 -15.25 18.59
CA ARG A 120 -1.60 -16.32 19.20
C ARG A 120 -0.40 -16.71 18.33
N ILE A 121 0.57 -17.36 18.93
CA ILE A 121 1.64 -18.02 18.20
C ILE A 121 1.05 -19.30 17.57
N GLY A 122 1.32 -19.52 16.32
CA GLY A 122 0.85 -20.68 15.55
C GLY A 122 1.63 -20.83 14.25
N SER A 123 1.30 -21.86 13.48
CA SER A 123 1.87 -22.05 12.16
C SER A 123 1.27 -21.08 11.14
N LEU A 124 1.94 -20.91 10.01
CA LEU A 124 1.44 -20.09 8.89
C LEU A 124 0.13 -20.67 8.32
N GLU A 125 0.02 -22.01 8.29
CA GLU A 125 -1.18 -22.69 7.83
C GLU A 125 -2.38 -22.40 8.75
N GLU A 126 -2.21 -22.47 10.06
CA GLU A 126 -3.24 -22.09 11.03
C GLU A 126 -3.64 -20.62 10.90
N ALA A 127 -2.68 -19.74 10.63
CA ALA A 127 -2.94 -18.32 10.40
C ALA A 127 -3.83 -18.10 9.17
N PHE A 128 -3.59 -18.83 8.07
CA PHE A 128 -4.42 -18.74 6.87
C PHE A 128 -5.80 -19.35 7.07
N GLN A 129 -5.91 -20.52 7.70
CA GLN A 129 -7.19 -21.15 7.99
C GLN A 129 -8.05 -20.30 8.90
N GLY A 130 -7.45 -19.60 9.87
CA GLY A 130 -8.13 -18.70 10.80
C GLY A 130 -8.21 -17.24 10.34
N ALA A 131 -7.85 -16.91 9.09
CA ALA A 131 -7.68 -15.53 8.65
C ALA A 131 -8.96 -14.69 8.82
N TYR A 132 -10.12 -15.21 8.44
CA TYR A 132 -11.38 -14.51 8.60
C TYR A 132 -11.66 -14.13 10.06
N ASP A 133 -11.60 -15.10 10.97
CA ASP A 133 -11.87 -14.86 12.39
C ASP A 133 -10.85 -13.92 13.03
N ASN A 134 -9.59 -14.03 12.62
CA ASN A 134 -8.52 -13.16 13.10
C ASN A 134 -8.75 -11.71 12.66
N ILE A 135 -9.09 -11.49 11.39
CA ILE A 135 -9.43 -10.17 10.85
C ILE A 135 -10.68 -9.61 11.55
N TYR A 136 -11.72 -10.42 11.71
CA TYR A 136 -12.94 -10.00 12.38
C TYR A 136 -12.68 -9.54 13.81
N ARG A 137 -11.94 -10.32 14.61
CA ARG A 137 -11.61 -9.98 16.00
C ARG A 137 -10.75 -8.72 16.09
N ALA A 138 -9.74 -8.59 15.24
CA ALA A 138 -8.88 -7.40 15.20
C ALA A 138 -9.69 -6.16 14.83
N SER A 139 -10.50 -6.22 13.79
CA SER A 139 -11.34 -5.12 13.33
C SER A 139 -12.37 -4.69 14.38
N ARG A 140 -13.00 -5.67 15.06
CA ARG A 140 -13.90 -5.40 16.18
C ARG A 140 -13.22 -4.66 17.32
N ASN A 141 -12.00 -5.08 17.70
CA ASN A 141 -11.26 -4.43 18.77
C ASN A 141 -10.81 -3.02 18.39
N ILE A 142 -10.37 -2.82 17.14
CA ILE A 142 -10.05 -1.49 16.62
C ILE A 142 -11.29 -0.59 16.70
N ALA A 143 -12.44 -1.05 16.21
CA ALA A 143 -13.68 -0.28 16.26
C ALA A 143 -14.11 0.06 17.70
N ALA A 144 -13.97 -0.89 18.64
CA ALA A 144 -14.24 -0.65 20.04
C ALA A 144 -13.30 0.40 20.66
N THR A 145 -12.01 0.35 20.31
CA THR A 145 -11.02 1.34 20.79
C THR A 145 -11.34 2.73 20.27
N LEU A 146 -11.68 2.86 18.99
CA LEU A 146 -12.11 4.14 18.40
C LEU A 146 -13.35 4.68 19.11
N GLN A 147 -14.34 3.82 19.39
CA GLN A 147 -15.56 4.21 20.08
C GLN A 147 -15.28 4.69 21.52
N VAL A 148 -14.36 4.05 22.24
CA VAL A 148 -13.93 4.52 23.58
C VAL A 148 -13.29 5.90 23.48
N GLY A 149 -12.39 6.11 22.52
CA GLY A 149 -11.76 7.42 22.32
C GLY A 149 -12.75 8.53 22.00
N MET A 150 -13.79 8.24 21.21
CA MET A 150 -14.85 9.23 20.90
C MET A 150 -15.68 9.61 22.12
N ARG A 151 -16.00 8.64 22.99
CA ARG A 151 -16.79 8.88 24.22
C ARG A 151 -16.02 9.69 25.28
N SER A 152 -14.69 9.66 25.24
CA SER A 152 -13.86 10.39 26.22
C SER A 152 -13.65 11.86 25.85
N GLN A 153 -14.11 12.29 24.67
CA GLN A 153 -14.00 13.68 24.20
C GLN A 153 -15.30 14.48 24.35
N GLY A 154 -16.36 13.87 24.81
CA GLY A 154 -17.66 14.51 25.10
C GLY A 154 -17.98 14.52 26.57
#